data_98f2889e769cf9eb2297b34a7057ff27
#
_entry.id   98f2889e769cf9eb2297b34a7057ff27
#
_cell.length_a   1.000
_cell.length_b   1.000
_cell.length_c   1.000
_cell.angle_alpha   90.00
_cell.angle_beta   90.00
_cell.angle_gamma   90.00
#
_symmetry.space_group_name_H-M   'P 1'
#
loop_
_entity.id
_entity.type
_entity.pdbx_description
1 polymer ?
#
loop_
_entity_poly.entity_id
_entity_poly.type
_entity_poly.pdbx_seq_one_letter_code
_entity_poly.pdbx_strand_id
1 'polypeptide(L)'
;MPSASETKASPFRAVEGGVRVRVRLSPRASRARCAGLVADPSGGVALKIAVPAAPVDGAANAALIRFLADSWRLPRTAITLVGGASDRQKTLMIEGAAATLMARLNAWSAAIQAQPQES
;
A
#
# COMPACT_ATOMS: atom_id res chain seq x y z
N MET A 1 -24.54 0.11 -14.93
CA MET A 1 -24.12 0.46 -14.32
C MET A 1 -23.29 0.66 -13.84
N PRO A 2 -23.03 1.05 -13.76
CA PRO A 2 -22.04 1.23 -13.25
C PRO A 2 -21.82 1.37 -12.33
N SER A 3 -21.83 1.28 -12.37
CA SER A 3 -21.54 1.44 -11.78
C SER A 3 -21.17 1.85 -10.62
N ALA A 4 -22.05 1.95 -9.71
CA ALA A 4 -21.71 2.49 -8.42
C ALA A 4 -20.50 1.85 -7.84
N SER A 5 -20.32 0.60 -8.11
CA SER A 5 -19.15 -0.12 -7.63
C SER A 5 -17.89 0.49 -8.18
N GLU A 6 -17.98 1.11 -9.31
CA GLU A 6 -16.80 1.68 -9.92
C GLU A 6 -16.34 2.91 -9.21
N THR A 7 -17.22 3.55 -8.49
CA THR A 7 -16.82 4.75 -7.79
C THR A 7 -16.10 4.44 -6.50
N LYS A 8 -16.09 3.19 -6.10
CA LYS A 8 -15.40 2.82 -4.89
C LYS A 8 -13.90 3.00 -5.09
N ALA A 9 -13.32 3.88 -4.32
CA ALA A 9 -11.91 4.17 -4.45
C ALA A 9 -11.07 3.01 -3.92
N SER A 10 -9.94 2.79 -4.56
CA SER A 10 -9.03 1.74 -4.16
C SER A 10 -7.60 2.23 -4.27
N PRO A 11 -6.72 1.84 -3.33
CA PRO A 11 -5.31 2.17 -3.44
C PRO A 11 -4.59 1.32 -4.46
N PHE A 12 -5.24 0.30 -5.01
CA PHE A 12 -4.63 -0.64 -5.95
C PHE A 12 -5.16 -0.39 -7.35
N ARG A 13 -4.26 -0.43 -8.32
CA ARG A 13 -4.64 -0.23 -9.70
C ARG A 13 -3.92 -1.25 -10.57
N ALA A 14 -4.68 -2.05 -11.30
CA ALA A 14 -4.08 -3.00 -12.23
C ALA A 14 -3.43 -2.24 -13.38
N VAL A 15 -2.20 -2.61 -13.69
CA VAL A 15 -1.46 -2.01 -14.80
C VAL A 15 -0.77 -3.14 -15.54
N GLU A 16 -0.20 -2.80 -16.68
CA GLU A 16 0.54 -3.80 -17.44
C GLU A 16 1.71 -4.30 -16.59
N GLY A 17 1.79 -5.60 -16.43
CA GLY A 17 2.88 -6.20 -15.68
C GLY A 17 2.67 -6.30 -14.19
N GLY A 18 1.55 -5.80 -13.67
CA GLY A 18 1.32 -5.92 -12.24
C GLY A 18 0.29 -4.97 -11.69
N VAL A 19 0.57 -4.43 -10.52
CA VAL A 19 -0.36 -3.56 -9.80
C VAL A 19 0.40 -2.37 -9.25
N ARG A 20 -0.18 -1.20 -9.36
CA ARG A 20 0.34 -0.01 -8.69
C ARG A 20 -0.40 0.19 -7.38
N VAL A 21 0.33 0.60 -6.36
CA VAL A 21 -0.22 0.78 -5.03
C VAL A 21 0.14 2.17 -4.53
N ARG A 22 -0.85 2.89 -4.04
CA ARG A 22 -0.61 4.18 -3.41
C ARG A 22 -0.52 4.00 -1.92
N VAL A 23 0.50 4.60 -1.32
CA VAL A 23 0.76 4.47 0.11
C VAL A 23 1.03 5.84 0.70
N ARG A 24 0.46 6.08 1.87
CA ARG A 24 0.85 7.23 2.68
C ARG A 24 1.65 6.70 3.85
N LEU A 25 2.92 7.08 3.92
CA LEU A 25 3.84 6.54 4.89
C LEU A 25 3.91 7.43 6.11
N SER A 26 3.80 6.79 7.27
CA SER A 26 3.93 7.47 8.55
C SER A 26 5.13 6.86 9.29
N PRO A 27 6.21 7.61 9.47
CA PRO A 27 7.35 7.09 10.22
C PRO A 27 7.13 7.23 11.73
N ARG A 28 8.03 6.64 12.50
CA ARG A 28 8.05 6.78 13.96
C ARG A 28 6.95 6.00 14.67
N ALA A 29 6.45 4.95 14.04
CA ALA A 29 5.52 4.07 14.72
C ALA A 29 6.31 3.14 15.64
N SER A 30 5.62 2.53 16.59
CA SER A 30 6.28 1.55 17.44
C SER A 30 6.53 0.25 16.67
N ARG A 31 5.74 0.00 15.62
CA ARG A 31 5.95 -1.16 14.77
C ARG A 31 5.25 -0.92 13.44
N ALA A 32 5.63 -1.70 12.44
CA ALA A 32 5.03 -1.57 11.12
C ALA A 32 3.59 -2.09 11.15
N ARG A 33 2.68 -1.32 10.57
CA ARG A 33 1.29 -1.74 10.50
C ARG A 33 0.56 -0.93 9.46
N CYS A 34 -0.57 -1.48 9.01
CA CYS A 34 -1.48 -0.76 8.13
C CYS A 34 -2.61 -0.18 8.97
N ALA A 35 -2.78 1.12 8.90
CA ALA A 35 -3.80 1.82 9.66
C ALA A 35 -5.09 2.03 8.86
N GLY A 36 -5.20 1.44 7.68
CA GLY A 36 -6.41 1.56 6.88
C GLY A 36 -6.20 2.42 5.66
N LEU A 37 -7.27 2.99 5.16
CA LEU A 37 -7.23 3.84 3.98
C LEU A 37 -7.38 5.30 4.37
N VAL A 38 -6.72 6.17 3.62
CA VAL A 38 -6.84 7.62 3.82
C VAL A 38 -7.03 8.27 2.47
N ALA A 39 -7.61 9.46 2.47
CA ALA A 39 -7.80 10.21 1.24
C ALA A 39 -6.43 10.60 0.67
N ASP A 40 -6.33 10.52 -0.64
CA ASP A 40 -5.13 10.91 -1.35
C ASP A 40 -5.38 12.31 -1.91
N PRO A 41 -4.47 13.27 -1.66
CA PRO A 41 -4.66 14.62 -2.19
C PRO A 41 -4.82 14.68 -3.70
N SER A 42 -4.26 13.73 -4.43
CA SER A 42 -4.41 13.71 -5.88
C SER A 42 -5.68 13.02 -6.33
N GLY A 43 -6.52 12.61 -5.37
CA GLY A 43 -7.77 11.93 -5.67
C GLY A 43 -7.70 10.47 -5.29
N GLY A 44 -8.84 9.91 -4.88
CA GLY A 44 -8.88 8.51 -4.50
C GLY A 44 -8.36 8.29 -3.08
N VAL A 45 -7.83 7.12 -2.85
CA VAL A 45 -7.35 6.73 -1.51
C VAL A 45 -5.97 6.10 -1.60
N ALA A 46 -5.32 6.05 -0.45
CA ALA A 46 -4.02 5.41 -0.30
C ALA A 46 -4.06 4.55 0.95
N LEU A 47 -3.17 3.56 1.00
CA LEU A 47 -2.97 2.78 2.22
C LEU A 47 -2.15 3.61 3.19
N LYS A 48 -2.63 3.72 4.41
CA LYS A 48 -1.85 4.40 5.44
C LYS A 48 -1.00 3.35 6.16
N ILE A 49 0.29 3.42 5.94
CA ILE A 49 1.24 2.46 6.50
C ILE A 49 2.14 3.18 7.47
N ALA A 50 2.24 2.67 8.68
CA ALA A 50 3.14 3.23 9.69
C ALA A 50 4.33 2.28 9.86
N VAL A 51 5.52 2.84 9.95
CA VAL A 51 6.74 2.04 10.12
C VAL A 51 7.62 2.64 11.21
N PRO A 52 8.34 1.80 11.95
CA PRO A 52 9.24 2.26 13.00
C PRO A 52 10.63 2.56 12.43
N ALA A 53 10.71 3.52 11.54
CA ALA A 53 11.97 3.81 10.89
C ALA A 53 12.53 5.13 11.35
N ALA A 54 13.85 5.20 11.44
CA ALA A 54 14.53 6.44 11.72
C ALA A 54 14.31 7.39 10.53
N PRO A 55 14.39 8.70 10.78
CA PRO A 55 14.22 9.66 9.69
C PRO A 55 15.47 9.75 8.83
N VAL A 56 15.94 8.61 8.36
CA VAL A 56 17.12 8.51 7.51
C VAL A 56 16.64 8.10 6.12
N ASP A 57 17.20 8.72 5.11
CA ASP A 57 16.81 8.46 3.74
C ASP A 57 16.88 6.97 3.45
N GLY A 58 15.82 6.46 2.90
CA GLY A 58 15.76 5.06 2.50
C GLY A 58 15.34 4.10 3.58
N ALA A 59 15.53 4.45 4.85
CA ALA A 59 15.16 3.52 5.92
C ALA A 59 13.67 3.26 5.96
N ALA A 60 12.86 4.32 5.86
CA ALA A 60 11.42 4.16 5.90
C ALA A 60 10.92 3.45 4.65
N ASN A 61 11.52 3.73 3.50
CA ASN A 61 11.13 3.06 2.26
C ASN A 61 11.44 1.58 2.32
N ALA A 62 12.60 1.22 2.85
CA ALA A 62 12.96 -0.19 2.98
C ALA A 62 12.02 -0.90 3.96
N ALA A 63 11.69 -0.25 5.06
CA ALA A 63 10.79 -0.83 6.04
C ALA A 63 9.39 -1.03 5.44
N LEU A 64 8.95 -0.07 4.64
CA LEU A 64 7.66 -0.16 3.96
C LEU A 64 7.62 -1.38 3.03
N ILE A 65 8.64 -1.53 2.21
CA ILE A 65 8.67 -2.64 1.25
C ILE A 65 8.71 -3.97 1.98
N ARG A 66 9.52 -4.05 3.04
CA ARG A 66 9.59 -5.29 3.82
C ARG A 66 8.24 -5.63 4.44
N PHE A 67 7.57 -4.65 5.01
CA PHE A 67 6.28 -4.89 5.63
C PHE A 67 5.26 -5.40 4.63
N LEU A 68 5.20 -4.78 3.46
CA LEU A 68 4.22 -5.18 2.45
C LEU A 68 4.57 -6.52 1.84
N ALA A 69 5.85 -6.79 1.60
CA ALA A 69 6.25 -8.09 1.09
C ALA A 69 5.86 -9.20 2.04
N ASP A 70 6.08 -8.99 3.33
CA ASP A 70 5.71 -9.98 4.32
C ASP A 70 4.20 -10.12 4.42
N SER A 71 3.48 -9.01 4.39
CA SER A 71 2.02 -9.02 4.50
C SER A 71 1.37 -9.74 3.34
N TRP A 72 1.91 -9.55 2.15
CA TRP A 72 1.31 -10.10 0.94
C TRP A 72 1.99 -11.38 0.48
N ARG A 73 3.01 -11.81 1.22
CA ARG A 73 3.76 -13.04 0.91
C ARG A 73 4.35 -12.98 -0.48
N LEU A 74 5.01 -11.87 -0.74
CA LEU A 74 5.69 -11.65 -2.01
C LEU A 74 7.16 -11.43 -1.74
N PRO A 75 8.04 -11.74 -2.72
CA PRO A 75 9.43 -11.39 -2.56
C PRO A 75 9.59 -9.88 -2.61
N ARG A 76 10.54 -9.36 -1.84
CA ARG A 76 10.79 -7.92 -1.83
C ARG A 76 11.16 -7.39 -3.20
N THR A 77 11.78 -8.24 -4.00
CA THR A 77 12.18 -7.85 -5.34
C THR A 77 11.00 -7.60 -6.27
N ALA A 78 9.81 -8.10 -5.91
CA ALA A 78 8.62 -7.85 -6.70
C ALA A 78 8.02 -6.47 -6.44
N ILE A 79 8.48 -5.77 -5.40
CA ILE A 79 7.94 -4.48 -5.01
C ILE A 79 8.98 -3.41 -5.24
N THR A 80 8.62 -2.40 -6.02
CA THR A 80 9.54 -1.31 -6.37
C THR A 80 8.88 0.02 -6.08
N LEU A 81 9.65 0.92 -5.47
CA LEU A 81 9.18 2.29 -5.27
C LEU A 81 9.36 3.03 -6.59
N VAL A 82 8.27 3.48 -7.18
CA VAL A 82 8.33 4.16 -8.48
C VAL A 82 8.01 5.65 -8.38
N GLY A 83 7.62 6.14 -7.22
CA GLY A 83 7.38 7.55 -7.04
C GLY A 83 7.35 7.92 -5.57
N GLY A 84 7.67 9.18 -5.28
CA GLY A 84 7.58 9.68 -3.92
C GLY A 84 8.69 9.23 -2.99
N ALA A 85 9.90 9.03 -3.51
CA ALA A 85 10.98 8.52 -2.67
C ALA A 85 11.26 9.40 -1.47
N SER A 86 11.10 10.70 -1.61
CA SER A 86 11.37 11.64 -0.53
C SER A 86 10.10 12.18 0.12
N ASP A 87 8.95 11.71 -0.29
CA ASP A 87 7.67 12.19 0.22
C ASP A 87 7.02 11.15 1.10
N ARG A 88 6.04 11.60 1.87
CA ARG A 88 5.22 10.66 2.62
C ARG A 88 4.28 9.89 1.71
N GLN A 89 3.95 10.45 0.56
CA GLN A 89 3.10 9.78 -0.41
C GLN A 89 3.98 8.99 -1.36
N LYS A 90 3.74 7.70 -1.42
CA LYS A 90 4.56 6.78 -2.19
C LYS A 90 3.71 6.07 -3.22
N THR A 91 4.33 5.76 -4.33
CA THR A 91 3.73 4.88 -5.33
C THR A 91 4.64 3.68 -5.51
N LEU A 92 4.07 2.50 -5.39
CA LEU A 92 4.81 1.26 -5.51
C LEU A 92 4.30 0.50 -6.73
N MET A 93 5.19 -0.27 -7.33
CA MET A 93 4.84 -1.18 -8.42
C MET A 93 5.08 -2.60 -7.92
N ILE A 94 4.06 -3.44 -8.05
CA ILE A 94 4.13 -4.84 -7.68
C ILE A 94 4.13 -5.64 -8.98
N GLU A 95 5.19 -6.37 -9.24
CA GLU A 95 5.30 -7.17 -10.46
C GLU A 95 4.57 -8.48 -10.30
N GLY A 96 3.87 -8.87 -11.33
CA GLY A 96 3.18 -10.14 -11.34
C GLY A 96 1.91 -10.10 -12.15
N ALA A 97 1.11 -11.16 -12.03
CA ALA A 97 -0.16 -11.24 -12.73
C ALA A 97 -1.15 -10.30 -12.07
N ALA A 98 -1.58 -9.28 -12.80
CA ALA A 98 -2.41 -8.23 -12.24
C ALA A 98 -3.69 -8.79 -11.60
N ALA A 99 -4.37 -9.69 -12.28
CA ALA A 99 -5.63 -10.23 -11.74
C ALA A 99 -5.42 -10.96 -10.43
N THR A 100 -4.38 -11.78 -10.36
CA THR A 100 -4.08 -12.53 -9.15
C THR A 100 -3.68 -11.60 -8.02
N LEU A 101 -2.84 -10.61 -8.34
CA LEU A 101 -2.41 -9.65 -7.34
C LEU A 101 -3.58 -8.81 -6.85
N MET A 102 -4.43 -8.34 -7.75
CA MET A 102 -5.57 -7.53 -7.34
C MET A 102 -6.47 -8.29 -6.38
N ALA A 103 -6.73 -9.56 -6.68
CA ALA A 103 -7.57 -10.37 -5.80
C ALA A 103 -6.94 -10.50 -4.41
N ARG A 104 -5.64 -10.76 -4.37
CA ARG A 104 -4.94 -10.92 -3.10
C ARG A 104 -4.90 -9.62 -2.32
N LEU A 105 -4.58 -8.53 -2.97
CA LEU A 105 -4.45 -7.25 -2.31
C LEU A 105 -5.80 -6.73 -1.82
N ASN A 106 -6.85 -6.92 -2.62
CA ASN A 106 -8.18 -6.50 -2.21
C ASN A 106 -8.69 -7.33 -1.04
N ALA A 107 -8.41 -8.63 -1.03
CA ALA A 107 -8.80 -9.47 0.09
C ALA A 107 -8.07 -9.05 1.37
N TRP A 108 -6.79 -8.76 1.25
CA TRP A 108 -6.02 -8.31 2.40
C TRP A 108 -6.55 -6.98 2.93
N SER A 109 -6.82 -6.06 2.03
CA SER A 109 -7.33 -4.74 2.42
C SER A 109 -8.69 -4.85 3.09
N ALA A 110 -9.56 -5.70 2.57
CA ALA A 110 -10.87 -5.91 3.16
C ALA A 110 -10.75 -6.49 4.57
N ALA A 111 -9.82 -7.42 4.77
CA ALA A 111 -9.61 -8.01 6.07
C ALA A 111 -9.10 -6.98 7.08
N ILE A 112 -8.22 -6.09 6.64
CA ILE A 112 -7.70 -5.03 7.51
C ILE A 112 -8.83 -4.09 7.91
N GLN A 113 -9.69 -3.71 6.96
CA GLN A 113 -10.76 -2.78 7.24
C GLN A 113 -11.85 -3.40 8.11
N ALA A 114 -12.01 -4.71 8.04
CA ALA A 114 -13.01 -5.41 8.83
C ALA A 114 -12.58 -5.63 10.26
N GLN A 115 -11.29 -5.52 10.57
CA GLN A 115 -10.81 -5.71 11.91
C GLN A 115 -11.22 -4.56 12.81
N PRO A 116 -11.60 -4.86 14.06
CA PRO A 116 -11.88 -3.79 15.00
C PRO A 116 -10.65 -2.92 15.18
N GLN A 117 -10.85 -1.64 15.28
CA GLN A 117 -9.75 -0.72 15.51
C GLN A 117 -9.37 -0.78 16.98
N GLU A 118 -8.14 -1.17 17.22
CA GLU A 118 -7.63 -1.17 18.58
C GLU A 118 -7.09 0.20 18.87
N SER A 119 -7.59 0.79 19.87
CA SER A 119 -7.18 2.15 20.21
C SER A 119 -5.91 2.20 21.00
#